data_d4f5f16cd83c715a7764d38368177e49
#
_entry.id   d4f5f16cd83c715a7764d38368177e49
#
_cell.length_a   1.000
_cell.length_b   1.000
_cell.length_c   1.000
_cell.angle_alpha   90.00
_cell.angle_beta   90.00
_cell.angle_gamma   90.00
#
_symmetry.space_group_name_H-M   'P 1'
#
loop_
_entity.id
_entity.type
_entity.pdbx_description
1 polymer ?
#
loop_
_entity_poly.entity_id
_entity_poly.type
_entity_poly.pdbx_seq_one_letter_code
_entity_poly.pdbx_strand_id
1 'polypeptide(L)'
;TGLFKSLKEKEVTLSKISDLQQCAVVHTGIKAHTEKDSRFYNGQEDVIHSFDSVKEMIQSLHELGSHKLYLHLDGWGDPGYDNCHPDYLPACIEAGGWSGLKRLQQNLSASNDLFGLHDQYRDYYYTAKTHNENEAIQLEDGVVFEHANWAGGRQNYLCASLAPKYVKRNYTEILKHIDLDC
;
A
#
# COMPACT_ATOMS: atom_id res chain seq x y z
N THR A 1 -10.17 -19.87 10.26
CA THR A 1 -9.62 -21.25 10.37
C THR A 1 -8.80 -21.65 9.16
N GLY A 2 -9.19 -21.29 7.93
CA GLY A 2 -8.43 -21.57 6.71
C GLY A 2 -7.12 -20.77 6.59
N LEU A 3 -7.13 -19.49 6.99
CA LEU A 3 -5.96 -18.62 6.99
C LEU A 3 -4.85 -19.13 7.92
N PHE A 4 -5.20 -19.55 9.14
CA PHE A 4 -4.23 -20.11 10.09
C PHE A 4 -3.62 -21.44 9.63
N LYS A 5 -4.37 -22.25 8.88
CA LYS A 5 -3.84 -23.50 8.31
C LYS A 5 -2.84 -23.22 7.20
N SER A 6 -3.15 -22.24 6.33
CA SER A 6 -2.25 -21.80 5.26
C SER A 6 -0.95 -21.15 5.79
N LEU A 7 -1.02 -20.42 6.89
CA LEU A 7 0.16 -19.82 7.54
C LEU A 7 1.07 -20.86 8.21
N LYS A 8 0.49 -21.94 8.79
CA LYS A 8 1.29 -23.05 9.35
C LYS A 8 2.05 -23.86 8.30
N GLU A 9 1.60 -23.87 7.06
CA GLU A 9 2.27 -24.60 5.97
C GLU A 9 3.48 -23.82 5.38
N LYS A 10 3.69 -22.56 5.79
CA LYS A 10 4.82 -21.72 5.38
C LYS A 10 5.65 -21.30 6.61
N GLU A 11 6.59 -22.15 7.02
CA GLU A 11 7.50 -21.89 8.17
C GLU A 11 8.19 -20.52 8.13
N VAL A 12 8.49 -20.00 6.93
CA VAL A 12 9.12 -18.69 6.72
C VAL A 12 8.25 -17.54 7.22
N THR A 13 6.93 -17.64 7.11
CA THR A 13 6.00 -16.59 7.52
C THR A 13 5.88 -16.47 9.04
N LEU A 14 6.06 -17.57 9.77
CA LEU A 14 5.93 -17.58 11.24
C LEU A 14 7.15 -16.94 11.94
N SER A 15 8.35 -17.10 11.39
CA SER A 15 9.56 -16.45 11.94
C SER A 15 9.47 -14.93 11.80
N LYS A 16 9.01 -14.42 10.65
CA LYS A 16 8.86 -12.97 10.41
C LYS A 16 7.76 -12.34 11.28
N ILE A 17 6.66 -13.06 11.55
CA ILE A 17 5.61 -12.58 12.48
C ILE A 17 6.17 -12.47 13.91
N SER A 18 6.99 -13.41 14.34
CA SER A 18 7.67 -13.33 15.65
C SER A 18 8.62 -12.12 15.71
N ASP A 19 9.30 -11.83 14.60
CA ASP A 19 10.20 -10.69 14.50
C ASP A 19 9.47 -9.36 14.57
N LEU A 20 8.29 -9.23 13.96
CA LEU A 20 7.43 -8.05 14.04
C LEU A 20 7.10 -7.63 15.46
N GLN A 21 6.89 -8.60 16.38
CA GLN A 21 6.57 -8.32 17.78
C GLN A 21 7.72 -7.60 18.53
N GLN A 22 8.91 -7.61 17.97
CA GLN A 22 10.10 -6.97 18.55
C GLN A 22 10.44 -5.63 17.88
N CYS A 23 9.70 -5.23 16.84
CA CYS A 23 9.96 -4.01 16.10
C CYS A 23 9.20 -2.81 16.68
N ALA A 24 9.82 -1.64 16.65
CA ALA A 24 9.07 -0.39 16.69
C ALA A 24 8.46 -0.13 15.31
N VAL A 25 7.17 0.19 15.28
CA VAL A 25 6.47 0.44 14.01
C VAL A 25 6.67 1.90 13.61
N VAL A 26 7.18 2.09 12.41
CA VAL A 26 7.22 3.39 11.74
C VAL A 26 6.19 3.38 10.62
N HIS A 27 5.18 4.22 10.74
CA HIS A 27 4.13 4.38 9.75
C HIS A 27 4.27 5.76 9.11
N THR A 28 4.51 5.81 7.80
CA THR A 28 4.69 7.06 7.05
C THR A 28 4.16 6.93 5.62
N GLY A 29 3.97 8.08 4.95
CA GLY A 29 3.44 8.14 3.61
C GLY A 29 4.42 8.75 2.61
N ILE A 30 4.26 8.40 1.35
CA ILE A 30 5.03 8.92 0.21
C ILE A 30 4.28 10.04 -0.48
N LYS A 31 3.09 9.77 -1.01
CA LYS A 31 2.29 10.75 -1.72
C LYS A 31 0.87 10.82 -1.16
N ALA A 32 0.41 12.04 -0.90
CA ALA A 32 -0.98 12.34 -0.62
C ALA A 32 -1.50 13.25 -1.72
N HIS A 33 -2.35 12.70 -2.58
CA HIS A 33 -3.09 13.40 -3.63
C HIS A 33 -4.57 13.38 -3.31
N THR A 34 -5.26 14.48 -3.57
CA THR A 34 -6.71 14.56 -3.37
C THR A 34 -7.40 14.97 -4.68
N GLU A 35 -8.23 14.09 -5.19
CA GLU A 35 -9.02 14.35 -6.41
C GLU A 35 -9.98 15.53 -6.21
N LYS A 36 -10.22 16.29 -7.29
CA LYS A 36 -11.05 17.51 -7.24
C LYS A 36 -12.50 17.28 -6.82
N ASP A 37 -13.03 16.11 -7.10
CA ASP A 37 -14.38 15.71 -6.70
C ASP A 37 -14.41 15.02 -5.32
N SER A 38 -13.27 14.89 -4.67
CA SER A 38 -13.18 14.40 -3.29
C SER A 38 -13.80 15.40 -2.31
N ARG A 39 -14.49 14.88 -1.31
CA ARG A 39 -14.99 15.69 -0.18
C ARG A 39 -13.88 16.34 0.65
N PHE A 40 -12.65 15.89 0.50
CA PHE A 40 -11.47 16.41 1.20
C PHE A 40 -10.69 17.42 0.35
N TYR A 41 -11.10 17.65 -0.88
CA TYR A 41 -10.41 18.60 -1.75
C TYR A 41 -10.51 20.02 -1.19
N ASN A 42 -9.36 20.65 -1.01
CA ASN A 42 -9.23 21.99 -0.45
C ASN A 42 -8.38 22.93 -1.32
N GLY A 43 -8.01 22.47 -2.53
CA GLY A 43 -7.17 23.25 -3.46
C GLY A 43 -5.67 23.25 -3.11
N GLN A 44 -5.25 22.46 -2.13
CA GLN A 44 -3.83 22.34 -1.81
C GLN A 44 -3.09 21.47 -2.84
N GLU A 45 -1.81 21.71 -2.98
CA GLU A 45 -0.90 20.87 -3.76
C GLU A 45 -0.66 19.52 -3.08
N ASP A 46 -0.24 18.54 -3.87
CA ASP A 46 0.12 17.23 -3.37
C ASP A 46 1.29 17.32 -2.36
N VAL A 47 1.22 16.50 -1.34
CA VAL A 47 2.34 16.30 -0.42
C VAL A 47 3.11 15.08 -0.87
N ILE A 48 4.40 15.25 -1.15
CA ILE A 48 5.27 14.18 -1.64
C ILE A 48 6.54 14.11 -0.80
N HIS A 49 6.85 12.93 -0.29
CA HIS A 49 8.13 12.57 0.29
C HIS A 49 8.86 11.61 -0.63
N SER A 50 10.13 11.84 -0.91
CA SER A 50 10.90 10.90 -1.71
C SER A 50 11.20 9.62 -0.92
N PHE A 51 11.39 8.48 -1.61
CA PHE A 51 11.86 7.26 -0.95
C PHE A 51 13.23 7.46 -0.27
N ASP A 52 14.08 8.33 -0.83
CA ASP A 52 15.36 8.66 -0.21
C ASP A 52 15.21 9.48 1.08
N SER A 53 14.23 10.41 1.17
CA SER A 53 13.97 11.13 2.42
C SER A 53 13.43 10.22 3.54
N VAL A 54 12.63 9.22 3.19
CA VAL A 54 12.18 8.19 4.15
C VAL A 54 13.37 7.35 4.63
N LYS A 55 14.29 6.98 3.73
CA LYS A 55 15.54 6.30 4.11
C LYS A 55 16.35 7.12 5.12
N GLU A 56 16.53 8.43 4.87
CA GLU A 56 17.25 9.33 5.78
C GLU A 56 16.56 9.43 7.14
N MET A 57 15.23 9.47 7.17
CA MET A 57 14.45 9.45 8.42
C MET A 57 14.71 8.16 9.21
N ILE A 58 14.71 6.99 8.56
CA ILE A 58 15.01 5.70 9.22
C ILE A 58 16.44 5.70 9.77
N GLN A 59 17.41 6.19 9.02
CA GLN A 59 18.80 6.32 9.50
C GLN A 59 18.90 7.19 10.74
N SER A 60 18.20 8.33 10.76
CA SER A 60 18.16 9.21 11.93
C SER A 60 17.53 8.54 13.17
N LEU A 61 16.51 7.70 12.98
CA LEU A 61 15.93 6.92 14.08
C LEU A 61 16.93 5.90 14.65
N HIS A 62 17.75 5.27 13.82
CA HIS A 62 18.83 4.39 14.29
C HIS A 62 19.91 5.16 15.06
N GLU A 63 20.31 6.35 14.59
CA GLU A 63 21.25 7.21 15.27
C GLU A 63 20.74 7.66 16.67
N LEU A 64 19.41 7.77 16.81
CA LEU A 64 18.75 8.06 18.09
C LEU A 64 18.57 6.83 19.00
N GLY A 65 19.04 5.65 18.56
CA GLY A 65 19.05 4.42 19.36
C GLY A 65 17.92 3.45 19.10
N SER A 66 17.14 3.63 18.04
CA SER A 66 16.17 2.60 17.60
C SER A 66 16.90 1.46 16.91
N HIS A 67 16.67 0.21 17.35
CA HIS A 67 17.51 -0.91 16.91
C HIS A 67 16.81 -1.87 15.93
N LYS A 68 15.49 -1.94 15.93
CA LYS A 68 14.74 -2.81 15.03
C LYS A 68 13.43 -2.14 14.68
N LEU A 69 13.24 -1.82 13.41
CA LEU A 69 12.08 -1.10 12.92
C LEU A 69 11.26 -1.99 11.99
N TYR A 70 9.97 -1.74 11.96
CA TYR A 70 9.09 -2.17 10.87
C TYR A 70 8.55 -0.92 10.18
N LEU A 71 8.97 -0.70 8.96
CA LEU A 71 8.42 0.38 8.14
C LEU A 71 7.14 -0.09 7.44
N HIS A 72 6.02 0.55 7.77
CA HIS A 72 4.76 0.45 7.06
C HIS A 72 4.58 1.70 6.18
N LEU A 73 4.56 1.52 4.86
CA LEU A 73 4.63 2.61 3.91
C LEU A 73 3.31 2.82 3.17
N ASP A 74 2.70 3.99 3.38
CA ASP A 74 1.47 4.40 2.70
C ASP A 74 1.76 5.22 1.44
N GLY A 75 0.79 5.29 0.53
CA GLY A 75 0.82 6.16 -0.63
C GLY A 75 2.03 5.97 -1.54
N TRP A 76 2.63 4.80 -1.51
CA TRP A 76 3.83 4.45 -2.24
C TRP A 76 3.60 4.27 -3.74
N GLY A 77 2.36 4.06 -4.17
CA GLY A 77 1.96 3.98 -5.57
C GLY A 77 1.85 5.36 -6.24
N ASP A 78 1.87 5.39 -7.56
CA ASP A 78 1.91 6.63 -8.34
C ASP A 78 0.75 7.59 -8.05
N PRO A 79 -0.50 7.13 -7.93
CA PRO A 79 -1.62 8.02 -7.62
C PRO A 79 -1.59 8.58 -6.19
N GLY A 80 -0.85 7.95 -5.27
CA GLY A 80 -0.82 8.33 -3.86
C GLY A 80 -1.75 7.51 -2.96
N TYR A 81 -1.78 7.88 -1.68
CA TYR A 81 -2.55 7.20 -0.66
C TYR A 81 -4.05 7.25 -0.93
N ASP A 82 -4.70 6.11 -0.74
CA ASP A 82 -6.15 5.94 -0.84
C ASP A 82 -6.71 6.45 -2.18
N ASN A 83 -6.03 6.08 -3.28
CA ASN A 83 -6.34 6.56 -4.61
C ASN A 83 -6.23 5.45 -5.67
N CYS A 84 -7.10 5.49 -6.68
CA CYS A 84 -7.12 4.62 -7.86
C CYS A 84 -7.11 3.10 -7.61
N HIS A 85 -7.34 2.63 -6.37
CA HIS A 85 -7.38 1.18 -6.15
C HIS A 85 -8.40 0.49 -7.05
N PRO A 86 -8.03 -0.68 -7.64
CA PRO A 86 -6.79 -1.43 -7.45
C PRO A 86 -5.65 -1.07 -8.42
N ASP A 87 -5.70 0.06 -9.14
CA ASP A 87 -4.76 0.44 -10.19
C ASP A 87 -3.74 1.50 -9.74
N TYR A 88 -3.11 1.27 -8.58
CA TYR A 88 -2.17 2.19 -7.94
C TYR A 88 -0.72 2.03 -8.41
N LEU A 89 -0.41 1.05 -9.26
CA LEU A 89 0.93 0.88 -9.84
C LEU A 89 1.20 1.87 -10.99
N PRO A 90 2.47 2.26 -11.21
CA PRO A 90 3.73 1.81 -10.58
C PRO A 90 3.99 2.44 -9.22
N ALA A 91 5.19 2.19 -8.63
CA ALA A 91 5.68 2.98 -7.50
C ALA A 91 5.78 4.46 -7.88
N CYS A 92 5.48 5.35 -6.94
CA CYS A 92 5.40 6.80 -7.17
C CYS A 92 6.62 7.34 -7.90
N ILE A 93 6.41 7.78 -9.13
CA ILE A 93 7.48 8.21 -10.05
C ILE A 93 8.17 9.46 -9.49
N GLU A 94 7.40 10.42 -9.00
CA GLU A 94 7.88 11.68 -8.43
C GLU A 94 8.73 11.47 -7.18
N ALA A 95 8.47 10.38 -6.43
CA ALA A 95 9.23 10.00 -5.24
C ALA A 95 10.50 9.19 -5.55
N GLY A 96 10.75 8.84 -6.81
CA GLY A 96 11.90 8.05 -7.24
C GLY A 96 11.57 6.71 -7.90
N GLY A 97 10.28 6.38 -8.07
CA GLY A 97 9.80 5.18 -8.76
C GLY A 97 10.31 3.88 -8.14
N TRP A 98 10.25 2.80 -8.90
CA TRP A 98 10.74 1.49 -8.45
C TRP A 98 12.18 1.47 -7.98
N SER A 99 13.05 2.28 -8.61
CA SER A 99 14.46 2.37 -8.22
C SER A 99 14.64 2.98 -6.83
N GLY A 100 13.88 4.04 -6.52
CA GLY A 100 13.88 4.67 -5.20
C GLY A 100 13.35 3.72 -4.12
N LEU A 101 12.21 3.08 -4.38
CA LEU A 101 11.61 2.12 -3.47
C LEU A 101 12.55 0.92 -3.20
N LYS A 102 13.23 0.42 -4.24
CA LYS A 102 14.23 -0.65 -4.09
C LYS A 102 15.41 -0.24 -3.21
N ARG A 103 15.94 0.98 -3.40
CA ARG A 103 17.02 1.49 -2.53
C ARG A 103 16.59 1.59 -1.07
N LEU A 104 15.37 2.06 -0.81
CA LEU A 104 14.79 2.11 0.54
C LEU A 104 14.72 0.71 1.14
N GLN A 105 14.13 -0.25 0.43
CA GLN A 105 14.00 -1.65 0.87
C GLN A 105 15.37 -2.28 1.16
N GLN A 106 16.37 -2.07 0.29
CA GLN A 106 17.73 -2.58 0.49
C GLN A 106 18.42 -1.99 1.72
N ASN A 107 18.18 -0.71 2.01
CA ASN A 107 18.69 -0.06 3.21
C ASN A 107 18.08 -0.67 4.48
N LEU A 108 16.76 -0.87 4.52
CA LEU A 108 16.07 -1.53 5.62
C LEU A 108 16.60 -2.95 5.85
N SER A 109 16.73 -3.73 4.80
CA SER A 109 17.28 -5.09 4.88
C SER A 109 18.72 -5.11 5.43
N ALA A 110 19.57 -4.15 5.03
CA ALA A 110 20.94 -4.03 5.52
C ALA A 110 21.00 -3.69 7.02
N SER A 111 20.02 -3.00 7.55
CA SER A 111 19.86 -2.68 8.97
C SER A 111 19.08 -3.75 9.76
N ASN A 112 18.69 -4.85 9.09
CA ASN A 112 17.84 -5.90 9.66
C ASN A 112 16.46 -5.40 10.13
N ASP A 113 15.97 -4.34 9.49
CA ASP A 113 14.62 -3.81 9.64
C ASP A 113 13.64 -4.58 8.75
N LEU A 114 12.36 -4.55 9.11
CA LEU A 114 11.29 -5.14 8.33
C LEU A 114 10.57 -4.10 7.48
N PHE A 115 10.07 -4.52 6.34
CA PHE A 115 9.42 -3.66 5.36
C PHE A 115 8.08 -4.22 4.88
N GLY A 116 7.05 -3.38 4.89
CA GLY A 116 5.74 -3.68 4.35
C GLY A 116 5.12 -2.48 3.65
N LEU A 117 4.29 -2.78 2.68
CA LEU A 117 3.53 -1.79 1.92
C LEU A 117 2.06 -1.80 2.36
N HIS A 118 1.49 -0.61 2.55
CA HIS A 118 0.05 -0.48 2.69
C HIS A 118 -0.64 -0.84 1.38
N ASP A 119 -1.63 -1.73 1.45
CA ASP A 119 -2.44 -2.11 0.31
C ASP A 119 -3.86 -2.52 0.74
N GLN A 120 -4.81 -2.35 -0.17
CA GLN A 120 -6.19 -2.75 0.06
C GLN A 120 -6.91 -3.08 -1.26
N TYR A 121 -7.92 -3.97 -1.21
CA TYR A 121 -8.69 -4.43 -2.36
C TYR A 121 -10.20 -4.41 -2.09
N ARG A 122 -10.63 -3.47 -1.27
CA ARG A 122 -12.03 -3.21 -0.97
C ARG A 122 -12.53 -2.00 -1.74
N ASP A 123 -11.82 -0.90 -1.65
CA ASP A 123 -12.21 0.36 -2.25
C ASP A 123 -11.93 0.31 -3.76
N TYR A 124 -12.94 0.60 -4.54
CA TYR A 124 -12.93 0.47 -5.98
C TYR A 124 -13.26 1.82 -6.60
N TYR A 125 -12.21 2.56 -6.91
CA TYR A 125 -12.33 3.95 -7.35
C TYR A 125 -12.83 4.07 -8.78
N TYR A 126 -13.71 5.04 -9.04
CA TYR A 126 -14.14 5.38 -10.40
C TYR A 126 -12.98 5.85 -11.29
N THR A 127 -11.92 6.40 -10.69
CA THR A 127 -10.68 6.81 -11.36
C THR A 127 -9.78 5.63 -11.76
N ALA A 128 -10.02 4.43 -11.21
CA ALA A 128 -9.26 3.25 -11.59
C ALA A 128 -9.53 2.85 -13.04
N LYS A 129 -8.48 2.56 -13.81
CA LYS A 129 -8.58 2.17 -15.23
C LYS A 129 -9.38 0.90 -15.45
N THR A 130 -9.38 0.00 -14.46
CA THR A 130 -10.11 -1.27 -14.49
C THR A 130 -11.48 -1.18 -13.85
N HIS A 131 -11.95 0.02 -13.45
CA HIS A 131 -13.26 0.17 -12.85
C HIS A 131 -14.36 -0.39 -13.75
N ASN A 132 -15.19 -1.26 -13.17
CA ASN A 132 -16.31 -1.91 -13.85
C ASN A 132 -17.41 -2.18 -12.82
N GLU A 133 -18.56 -1.56 -13.01
CA GLU A 133 -19.71 -1.70 -12.10
C GLU A 133 -20.17 -3.16 -11.92
N ASN A 134 -19.94 -4.03 -12.91
CA ASN A 134 -20.25 -5.46 -12.79
C ASN A 134 -19.30 -6.21 -11.82
N GLU A 135 -18.20 -5.61 -11.45
CA GLU A 135 -17.25 -6.13 -10.45
C GLU A 135 -17.47 -5.51 -9.05
N ALA A 136 -18.34 -4.52 -8.96
CA ALA A 136 -18.70 -3.87 -7.71
C ALA A 136 -19.79 -4.66 -6.95
N ILE A 137 -19.88 -4.41 -5.64
CA ILE A 137 -20.98 -4.95 -4.82
C ILE A 137 -22.28 -4.31 -5.26
N GLN A 138 -23.30 -5.14 -5.45
CA GLN A 138 -24.66 -4.72 -5.76
C GLN A 138 -25.60 -5.01 -4.57
N LEU A 139 -26.58 -4.16 -4.38
CA LEU A 139 -27.68 -4.36 -3.45
C LEU A 139 -28.67 -5.39 -4.02
N GLU A 140 -29.64 -5.83 -3.20
CA GLU A 140 -30.63 -6.84 -3.61
C GLU A 140 -31.50 -6.40 -4.80
N ASP A 141 -31.68 -5.10 -4.98
CA ASP A 141 -32.42 -4.50 -6.12
C ASP A 141 -31.55 -4.34 -7.37
N GLY A 142 -30.27 -4.77 -7.33
CA GLY A 142 -29.32 -4.67 -8.42
C GLY A 142 -28.62 -3.32 -8.55
N VAL A 143 -28.88 -2.39 -7.63
CA VAL A 143 -28.19 -1.09 -7.61
C VAL A 143 -26.77 -1.27 -7.12
N VAL A 144 -25.81 -0.71 -7.86
CA VAL A 144 -24.39 -0.72 -7.45
C VAL A 144 -24.20 0.12 -6.20
N PHE A 145 -23.60 -0.48 -5.17
CA PHE A 145 -23.36 0.20 -3.90
C PHE A 145 -22.22 1.21 -4.03
N GLU A 146 -22.55 2.50 -3.90
CA GLU A 146 -21.57 3.57 -3.77
C GLU A 146 -21.23 3.76 -2.28
N HIS A 147 -19.96 3.57 -1.93
CA HIS A 147 -19.56 3.59 -0.53
C HIS A 147 -19.30 5.01 -0.03
N ALA A 148 -18.22 5.60 -0.52
CA ALA A 148 -17.70 6.83 0.06
C ALA A 148 -17.06 7.71 -1.01
N ASN A 149 -16.60 8.86 -0.57
CA ASN A 149 -15.83 9.79 -1.36
C ASN A 149 -14.60 10.18 -0.50
N TRP A 150 -13.47 9.50 -0.75
CA TRP A 150 -12.20 9.71 -0.05
C TRP A 150 -11.22 10.52 -0.88
N ALA A 151 -9.91 10.43 -0.60
CA ALA A 151 -8.88 11.19 -1.32
C ALA A 151 -8.93 10.95 -2.82
N GLY A 152 -9.07 9.70 -3.26
CA GLY A 152 -9.21 9.31 -4.67
C GLY A 152 -10.58 9.58 -5.29
N GLY A 153 -11.47 10.34 -4.63
CA GLY A 153 -12.80 10.67 -5.12
C GLY A 153 -13.83 9.58 -4.80
N ARG A 154 -14.84 9.47 -5.68
CA ARG A 154 -15.95 8.52 -5.53
C ARG A 154 -15.50 7.08 -5.73
N GLN A 155 -16.14 6.17 -5.01
CA GLN A 155 -15.80 4.74 -5.05
C GLN A 155 -17.00 3.84 -4.77
N ASN A 156 -16.91 2.64 -5.31
CA ASN A 156 -17.72 1.48 -4.94
C ASN A 156 -16.95 0.59 -3.97
N TYR A 157 -17.54 -0.53 -3.56
CA TYR A 157 -16.81 -1.68 -3.04
C TYR A 157 -16.60 -2.72 -4.13
N LEU A 158 -15.35 -3.15 -4.30
CA LEU A 158 -15.02 -4.32 -5.12
C LEU A 158 -15.64 -5.58 -4.50
N CYS A 159 -16.25 -6.42 -5.34
CA CYS A 159 -16.70 -7.72 -4.88
C CYS A 159 -15.52 -8.53 -4.35
N ALA A 160 -15.60 -8.97 -3.09
CA ALA A 160 -14.49 -9.63 -2.39
C ALA A 160 -14.00 -10.91 -3.11
N SER A 161 -14.87 -11.60 -3.85
CA SER A 161 -14.49 -12.77 -4.65
C SER A 161 -13.54 -12.44 -5.80
N LEU A 162 -13.46 -11.17 -6.23
CA LEU A 162 -12.61 -10.68 -7.30
C LEU A 162 -11.28 -10.10 -6.77
N ALA A 163 -11.18 -9.79 -5.49
CA ALA A 163 -9.96 -9.28 -4.88
C ALA A 163 -8.70 -10.14 -5.20
N PRO A 164 -8.75 -11.50 -5.15
CA PRO A 164 -7.60 -12.33 -5.49
C PRO A 164 -7.06 -12.14 -6.91
N LYS A 165 -7.91 -11.78 -7.89
CA LYS A 165 -7.50 -11.45 -9.25
C LYS A 165 -6.56 -10.25 -9.27
N TYR A 166 -6.92 -9.19 -8.57
CA TYR A 166 -6.16 -7.95 -8.49
C TYR A 166 -4.92 -8.08 -7.62
N VAL A 167 -5.03 -8.77 -6.47
CA VAL A 167 -3.87 -9.13 -5.64
C VAL A 167 -2.82 -9.85 -6.47
N LYS A 168 -3.20 -10.91 -7.16
CA LYS A 168 -2.26 -11.67 -8.00
C LYS A 168 -1.61 -10.80 -9.07
N ARG A 169 -2.39 -9.95 -9.76
CA ARG A 169 -1.88 -9.03 -10.77
C ARG A 169 -0.82 -8.10 -10.20
N ASN A 170 -1.16 -7.39 -9.13
CA ASN A 170 -0.33 -6.35 -8.56
C ASN A 170 0.93 -6.93 -7.91
N TYR A 171 0.80 -7.96 -7.09
CA TYR A 171 1.96 -8.58 -6.44
C TYR A 171 2.88 -9.32 -7.42
N THR A 172 2.35 -9.81 -8.54
CA THR A 172 3.20 -10.33 -9.63
C THR A 172 4.13 -9.23 -10.17
N GLU A 173 3.67 -7.98 -10.23
CA GLU A 173 4.50 -6.86 -10.67
C GLU A 173 5.43 -6.38 -9.55
N ILE A 174 4.90 -6.12 -8.34
CA ILE A 174 5.65 -5.63 -7.18
C ILE A 174 6.88 -6.51 -6.90
N LEU A 175 6.68 -7.82 -6.85
CA LEU A 175 7.74 -8.79 -6.51
C LEU A 175 8.82 -8.98 -7.60
N LYS A 176 8.68 -8.35 -8.76
CA LYS A 176 9.79 -8.23 -9.73
C LYS A 176 10.79 -7.16 -9.32
N HIS A 177 10.41 -6.22 -8.50
CA HIS A 177 11.18 -5.03 -8.17
C HIS A 177 11.74 -5.03 -6.76
N ILE A 178 10.98 -5.55 -5.80
CA ILE A 178 11.31 -5.51 -4.36
C ILE A 178 10.90 -6.81 -3.66
N ASP A 179 11.52 -7.07 -2.52
CA ASP A 179 11.11 -8.09 -1.56
C ASP A 179 10.30 -7.44 -0.44
N LEU A 180 9.33 -8.16 0.09
CA LEU A 180 8.48 -7.73 1.21
C LEU A 180 8.60 -8.71 2.37
N ASP A 181 8.55 -8.17 3.58
CA ASP A 181 8.54 -8.95 4.82
C ASP A 181 7.12 -9.18 5.33
N CYS A 182 6.21 -8.22 5.04
CA CYS A 182 4.80 -8.25 5.47
C CYS A 182 3.90 -7.70 4.36
#